data_375e41c8b65cf31c0c8d5db053f0d3ea
#
_entry.id   375e41c8b65cf31c0c8d5db053f0d3ea
#
_cell.length_a   1.000
_cell.length_b   1.000
_cell.length_c   1.000
_cell.angle_alpha   90.00
_cell.angle_beta   90.00
_cell.angle_gamma   90.00
#
_symmetry.space_group_name_H-M   'P 1'
#
loop_
_entity.id
_entity.type
_entity.pdbx_description
1 polymer ?
#
loop_
_entity_poly.entity_id
_entity_poly.type
_entity_poly.pdbx_seq_one_letter_code
_entity_poly.pdbx_strand_id
1 'polypeptide(L)'
;MDRINQGKYNIVQTKKTVDWLVHNTQVSLFNPITFEGYQRSIDEKHCEKIVSYLSDKFFLPTSIICASREDYRSKEKLYIVDGQHRIHAFCLLAKQNPARYEQIKDNEVSVIVLEQVGEEVEIDTFITINKTSKKVDTSLAYVLKNKINYRRASKDIGISKREYLSVELACRLNSSDNSIDDFWNEKISFEGSPVKQSSQLISLNAFVKSMRNLLGCLEKYEIIRLDWKDSDELNECIKAIETITNSVWNEVRNKWPELFNSDLEKRRIIQGSIGFSSINRFLVNSLKKLDTNMSIDTFLDQVAIWMRSIQCPVYVWLPGGAFSKYSSEAGFSIIAQEMMDAADK
;
A
#
# COMPACT_ATOMS: atom_id res chain seq x y z
N MET A 1 -29.31 -21.51 10.56
CA MET A 1 -28.94 -20.83 11.81
C MET A 1 -28.25 -21.86 12.69
N ASP A 2 -26.95 -21.73 12.86
CA ASP A 2 -26.16 -22.71 13.56
C ASP A 2 -25.70 -22.13 14.91
N ARG A 3 -25.88 -22.91 15.99
CA ARG A 3 -25.34 -22.59 17.31
C ARG A 3 -24.05 -23.38 17.51
N ILE A 4 -23.03 -22.68 17.93
CA ILE A 4 -21.68 -23.20 18.20
C ILE A 4 -21.36 -22.92 19.67
N ASN A 5 -21.04 -23.95 20.43
CA ASN A 5 -20.63 -23.83 21.82
C ASN A 5 -19.08 -23.80 21.87
N GLN A 6 -18.52 -22.73 22.45
CA GLN A 6 -17.08 -22.59 22.67
C GLN A 6 -16.82 -22.35 24.17
N GLY A 7 -16.56 -23.42 24.90
CA GLY A 7 -16.42 -23.39 26.35
C GLY A 7 -17.71 -22.89 27.01
N LYS A 8 -17.63 -21.75 27.68
CA LYS A 8 -18.80 -21.12 28.35
C LYS A 8 -19.62 -20.18 27.44
N TYR A 9 -19.21 -19.99 26.18
CA TYR A 9 -19.84 -19.03 25.28
C TYR A 9 -20.66 -19.74 24.21
N ASN A 10 -21.82 -19.18 23.90
CA ASN A 10 -22.67 -19.59 22.79
C ASN A 10 -22.53 -18.57 21.65
N ILE A 11 -22.29 -19.07 20.45
CA ILE A 11 -22.17 -18.28 19.24
C ILE A 11 -23.27 -18.70 18.27
N VAL A 12 -23.99 -17.74 17.73
CA VAL A 12 -24.99 -17.96 16.69
C VAL A 12 -24.45 -17.45 15.37
N GLN A 13 -24.33 -18.35 14.38
CA GLN A 13 -24.07 -17.95 12.98
C GLN A 13 -25.39 -17.83 12.23
N THR A 14 -25.59 -16.67 11.64
CA THR A 14 -26.83 -16.33 10.94
C THR A 14 -26.56 -15.37 9.78
N LYS A 15 -27.61 -15.00 9.07
CA LYS A 15 -27.61 -13.96 8.05
C LYS A 15 -28.69 -12.94 8.35
N LYS A 16 -28.45 -11.70 8.02
CA LYS A 16 -29.41 -10.59 8.15
C LYS A 16 -29.32 -9.71 6.91
N THR A 17 -30.44 -9.10 6.53
CA THR A 17 -30.42 -8.11 5.46
C THR A 17 -29.71 -6.84 5.88
N VAL A 18 -29.21 -6.08 4.92
CA VAL A 18 -28.60 -4.76 5.18
C VAL A 18 -29.58 -3.87 5.94
N ASP A 19 -30.83 -3.82 5.51
CA ASP A 19 -31.88 -3.00 6.16
C ASP A 19 -32.12 -3.42 7.61
N TRP A 20 -32.19 -4.75 7.86
CA TRP A 20 -32.35 -5.25 9.22
C TRP A 20 -31.18 -4.79 10.12
N LEU A 21 -29.94 -4.88 9.62
CA LEU A 21 -28.76 -4.47 10.39
C LEU A 21 -28.78 -2.97 10.74
N VAL A 22 -29.16 -2.14 9.79
CA VAL A 22 -29.27 -0.67 10.02
C VAL A 22 -30.26 -0.34 11.13
N HIS A 23 -31.37 -1.05 11.21
CA HIS A 23 -32.46 -0.73 12.16
C HIS A 23 -32.35 -1.47 13.51
N ASN A 24 -31.70 -2.64 13.53
CA ASN A 24 -31.72 -3.53 14.70
C ASN A 24 -30.33 -3.73 15.35
N THR A 25 -29.37 -2.85 15.07
CA THR A 25 -28.09 -2.84 15.74
C THR A 25 -27.80 -1.50 16.39
N GLN A 26 -26.89 -1.49 17.35
CA GLN A 26 -26.47 -0.30 18.06
C GLN A 26 -24.97 -0.38 18.40
N VAL A 27 -24.35 0.78 18.58
CA VAL A 27 -22.93 0.93 18.90
C VAL A 27 -22.80 1.43 20.34
N SER A 28 -21.96 0.77 21.14
CA SER A 28 -21.60 1.24 22.49
C SER A 28 -20.37 2.14 22.38
N LEU A 29 -20.57 3.44 22.09
CA LEU A 29 -19.48 4.41 21.92
C LEU A 29 -18.82 4.70 23.28
N PHE A 30 -17.48 4.74 23.29
CA PHE A 30 -16.71 5.11 24.46
C PHE A 30 -16.90 6.58 24.81
N ASN A 31 -17.35 6.84 26.03
CA ASN A 31 -17.46 8.16 26.61
C ASN A 31 -16.30 8.39 27.60
N PRO A 32 -15.37 9.31 27.35
CA PRO A 32 -14.21 9.54 28.22
C PRO A 32 -14.56 10.19 29.57
N ILE A 33 -15.80 10.71 29.76
CA ILE A 33 -16.24 11.31 30.98
C ILE A 33 -16.87 10.26 31.90
N THR A 34 -17.77 9.43 31.37
CA THR A 34 -18.48 8.40 32.16
C THR A 34 -17.76 7.06 32.15
N PHE A 35 -16.77 6.87 31.26
CA PHE A 35 -16.07 5.60 30.98
C PHE A 35 -17.00 4.48 30.51
N GLU A 36 -18.19 4.81 30.02
CA GLU A 36 -19.13 3.86 29.43
C GLU A 36 -18.81 3.61 27.96
N GLY A 37 -19.17 2.40 27.48
CA GLY A 37 -18.93 1.96 26.12
C GLY A 37 -17.46 1.65 25.81
N TYR A 38 -17.20 1.13 24.62
CA TYR A 38 -15.86 0.67 24.24
C TYR A 38 -15.50 0.93 22.77
N GLN A 39 -16.45 1.27 21.94
CA GLN A 39 -16.21 1.55 20.53
C GLN A 39 -15.66 2.98 20.35
N ARG A 40 -14.67 3.12 19.49
CA ARG A 40 -14.17 4.45 19.10
C ARG A 40 -15.19 5.19 18.21
N SER A 41 -15.04 6.50 18.13
CA SER A 41 -15.81 7.32 17.19
C SER A 41 -15.61 6.84 15.73
N ILE A 42 -16.62 7.08 14.91
CA ILE A 42 -16.63 6.73 13.48
C ILE A 42 -15.56 7.54 12.74
N ASP A 43 -14.80 6.85 11.88
CA ASP A 43 -13.96 7.49 10.88
C ASP A 43 -14.79 7.69 9.60
N GLU A 44 -15.30 8.91 9.42
CA GLU A 44 -16.14 9.27 8.27
C GLU A 44 -15.44 9.03 6.94
N LYS A 45 -14.14 9.36 6.83
CA LYS A 45 -13.36 9.12 5.58
C LYS A 45 -13.25 7.64 5.25
N HIS A 46 -13.16 6.80 6.26
CA HIS A 46 -13.16 5.36 6.07
C HIS A 46 -14.54 4.86 5.62
N CYS A 47 -15.61 5.39 6.21
CA CYS A 47 -16.97 5.06 5.80
C CYS A 47 -17.27 5.49 4.35
N GLU A 48 -16.84 6.67 3.93
CA GLU A 48 -16.97 7.14 2.54
C GLU A 48 -16.31 6.20 1.52
N LYS A 49 -15.14 5.64 1.85
CA LYS A 49 -14.50 4.62 1.00
C LYS A 49 -15.35 3.35 0.89
N ILE A 50 -15.99 2.93 1.97
CA ILE A 50 -16.90 1.78 1.95
C ILE A 50 -18.15 2.12 1.13
N VAL A 51 -18.71 3.32 1.26
CA VAL A 51 -19.84 3.79 0.44
C VAL A 51 -19.49 3.77 -1.04
N SER A 52 -18.32 4.30 -1.42
CA SER A 52 -17.85 4.25 -2.80
C SER A 52 -17.76 2.82 -3.32
N TYR A 53 -17.19 1.90 -2.55
CA TYR A 53 -17.13 0.48 -2.90
C TYR A 53 -18.52 -0.15 -3.08
N LEU A 54 -19.46 0.14 -2.17
CA LEU A 54 -20.83 -0.38 -2.21
C LEU A 54 -21.66 0.20 -3.36
N SER A 55 -21.30 1.39 -3.84
CA SER A 55 -21.92 2.02 -5.00
C SER A 55 -21.64 1.25 -6.28
N ASP A 56 -20.44 0.69 -6.41
CA ASP A 56 -20.05 -0.08 -7.59
C ASP A 56 -20.49 -1.54 -7.49
N LYS A 57 -20.23 -2.18 -6.37
CA LYS A 57 -20.51 -3.61 -6.16
C LYS A 57 -20.85 -3.93 -4.71
N PHE A 58 -21.71 -4.94 -4.52
CA PHE A 58 -22.01 -5.48 -3.21
C PHE A 58 -21.31 -6.82 -3.01
N PHE A 59 -20.20 -6.81 -2.26
CA PHE A 59 -19.51 -8.04 -1.84
C PHE A 59 -18.83 -7.82 -0.49
N LEU A 60 -19.37 -8.41 0.56
CA LEU A 60 -18.87 -8.34 1.94
C LEU A 60 -18.52 -9.75 2.45
N PRO A 61 -17.28 -10.21 2.25
CA PRO A 61 -16.88 -11.58 2.59
C PRO A 61 -16.67 -11.81 4.09
N THR A 62 -16.66 -10.76 4.90
CA THR A 62 -16.44 -10.84 6.35
C THR A 62 -17.74 -10.64 7.11
N SER A 63 -17.97 -11.46 8.14
CA SER A 63 -19.14 -11.34 9.01
C SER A 63 -19.13 -10.04 9.81
N ILE A 64 -20.31 -9.51 10.11
CA ILE A 64 -20.52 -8.53 11.18
C ILE A 64 -20.56 -9.33 12.49
N ILE A 65 -19.84 -8.86 13.53
CA ILE A 65 -19.86 -9.50 14.83
C ILE A 65 -20.67 -8.62 15.78
N CYS A 66 -21.70 -9.22 16.35
CA CYS A 66 -22.59 -8.57 17.30
C CYS A 66 -22.62 -9.35 18.63
N ALA A 67 -23.12 -8.73 19.65
CA ALA A 67 -23.45 -9.35 20.92
C ALA A 67 -24.93 -9.14 21.27
N SER A 68 -25.52 -10.09 21.92
CA SER A 68 -26.82 -10.00 22.58
C SER A 68 -26.63 -10.20 24.05
N ARG A 69 -27.08 -9.26 24.87
CA ARG A 69 -27.03 -9.37 26.36
C ARG A 69 -28.15 -10.27 26.87
N GLU A 70 -29.20 -10.44 26.08
CA GLU A 70 -30.31 -11.36 26.31
C GLU A 70 -30.31 -12.51 25.28
N ASP A 71 -31.40 -13.29 25.27
CA ASP A 71 -31.59 -14.31 24.22
C ASP A 71 -31.57 -13.59 22.85
N TYR A 72 -30.82 -14.12 21.91
CA TYR A 72 -30.71 -13.59 20.53
C TYR A 72 -32.08 -13.35 19.84
N ARG A 73 -33.12 -14.07 20.30
CA ARG A 73 -34.50 -13.94 19.79
C ARG A 73 -35.27 -12.80 20.43
N SER A 74 -34.69 -12.15 21.46
CA SER A 74 -35.32 -10.98 22.07
C SER A 74 -35.46 -9.84 21.05
N LYS A 75 -36.35 -8.91 21.30
CA LYS A 75 -36.56 -7.74 20.42
C LYS A 75 -35.51 -6.64 20.66
N GLU A 76 -34.52 -6.87 21.49
CA GLU A 76 -33.45 -5.91 21.74
C GLU A 76 -32.51 -5.77 20.56
N LYS A 77 -31.99 -4.56 20.39
CA LYS A 77 -30.96 -4.31 19.37
C LYS A 77 -29.66 -5.01 19.74
N LEU A 78 -29.01 -5.61 18.75
CA LEU A 78 -27.72 -6.21 18.95
C LEU A 78 -26.61 -5.15 19.08
N TYR A 79 -25.72 -5.33 20.02
CA TYR A 79 -24.53 -4.50 20.16
C TYR A 79 -23.48 -4.90 19.12
N ILE A 80 -22.99 -3.93 18.34
CA ILE A 80 -21.95 -4.19 17.35
C ILE A 80 -20.62 -4.35 18.06
N VAL A 81 -19.92 -5.48 17.89
CA VAL A 81 -18.57 -5.71 18.38
C VAL A 81 -17.55 -5.43 17.29
N ASP A 82 -17.80 -5.91 16.05
CA ASP A 82 -17.01 -5.56 14.87
C ASP A 82 -17.90 -5.28 13.67
N GLY A 83 -17.49 -4.31 12.85
CA GLY A 83 -18.21 -3.92 11.63
C GLY A 83 -18.99 -2.62 11.72
N GLN A 84 -18.76 -1.79 12.76
CA GLN A 84 -19.45 -0.49 12.93
C GLN A 84 -19.33 0.40 11.68
N HIS A 85 -18.15 0.51 11.06
CA HIS A 85 -17.96 1.32 9.85
C HIS A 85 -18.75 0.79 8.66
N ARG A 86 -18.92 -0.54 8.55
CA ARG A 86 -19.73 -1.17 7.47
C ARG A 86 -21.21 -0.83 7.65
N ILE A 87 -21.73 -0.94 8.86
CA ILE A 87 -23.14 -0.59 9.15
C ILE A 87 -23.36 0.90 9.00
N HIS A 88 -22.44 1.74 9.48
CA HIS A 88 -22.52 3.18 9.28
C HIS A 88 -22.49 3.57 7.80
N ALA A 89 -21.67 2.89 6.99
CA ALA A 89 -21.64 3.09 5.53
C ALA A 89 -22.97 2.74 4.86
N PHE A 90 -23.70 1.73 5.33
CA PHE A 90 -25.07 1.46 4.86
C PHE A 90 -26.01 2.62 5.19
N CYS A 91 -25.93 3.19 6.40
CA CYS A 91 -26.71 4.37 6.78
C CYS A 91 -26.35 5.60 5.94
N LEU A 92 -25.08 5.81 5.63
CA LEU A 92 -24.63 6.89 4.75
C LEU A 92 -25.11 6.68 3.32
N LEU A 93 -25.00 5.46 2.79
CA LEU A 93 -25.47 5.13 1.44
C LEU A 93 -26.98 5.39 1.30
N ALA A 94 -27.77 5.02 2.30
CA ALA A 94 -29.21 5.30 2.33
C ALA A 94 -29.53 6.80 2.22
N LYS A 95 -28.65 7.66 2.78
CA LYS A 95 -28.79 9.12 2.73
C LYS A 95 -28.26 9.73 1.43
N GLN A 96 -27.09 9.28 0.99
CA GLN A 96 -26.37 9.87 -0.15
C GLN A 96 -26.84 9.35 -1.50
N ASN A 97 -27.21 8.06 -1.57
CA ASN A 97 -27.69 7.41 -2.79
C ASN A 97 -28.84 6.43 -2.47
N PRO A 98 -30.06 6.94 -2.20
CA PRO A 98 -31.20 6.11 -1.86
C PRO A 98 -31.53 5.05 -2.93
N ALA A 99 -31.36 5.38 -4.21
CA ALA A 99 -31.63 4.44 -5.31
C ALA A 99 -30.70 3.22 -5.24
N ARG A 100 -29.44 3.42 -4.91
CA ARG A 100 -28.49 2.32 -4.72
C ARG A 100 -28.77 1.53 -3.45
N TYR A 101 -29.14 2.21 -2.38
CA TYR A 101 -29.54 1.56 -1.13
C TYR A 101 -30.72 0.62 -1.35
N GLU A 102 -31.76 1.05 -2.06
CA GLU A 102 -32.92 0.22 -2.42
C GLU A 102 -32.52 -1.06 -3.17
N GLN A 103 -31.48 -1.00 -4.01
CA GLN A 103 -30.99 -2.19 -4.73
C GLN A 103 -30.27 -3.20 -3.83
N ILE A 104 -29.68 -2.75 -2.71
CA ILE A 104 -28.87 -3.61 -1.84
C ILE A 104 -29.48 -3.89 -0.47
N LYS A 105 -30.51 -3.19 -0.05
CA LYS A 105 -31.10 -3.28 1.30
C LYS A 105 -31.55 -4.69 1.69
N ASP A 106 -31.99 -5.49 0.72
CA ASP A 106 -32.45 -6.85 0.93
C ASP A 106 -31.34 -7.91 0.78
N ASN A 107 -30.11 -7.47 0.41
CA ASN A 107 -28.99 -8.39 0.33
C ASN A 107 -28.59 -8.87 1.75
N GLU A 108 -28.29 -10.15 1.84
CA GLU A 108 -27.95 -10.80 3.09
C GLU A 108 -26.47 -10.66 3.40
N VAL A 109 -26.16 -10.35 4.65
CA VAL A 109 -24.81 -10.25 5.23
C VAL A 109 -24.66 -11.33 6.30
N SER A 110 -23.50 -11.97 6.32
CA SER A 110 -23.16 -12.93 7.38
C SER A 110 -23.00 -12.21 8.73
N VAL A 111 -23.63 -12.75 9.75
CA VAL A 111 -23.61 -12.20 11.11
C VAL A 111 -23.23 -13.29 12.11
N ILE A 112 -22.32 -12.96 13.01
CA ILE A 112 -21.97 -13.77 14.17
C ILE A 112 -22.50 -13.03 15.40
N VAL A 113 -23.28 -13.72 16.22
CA VAL A 113 -23.83 -13.16 17.45
C VAL A 113 -23.26 -13.92 18.66
N LEU A 114 -22.58 -13.22 19.55
CA LEU A 114 -22.21 -13.69 20.86
C LEU A 114 -23.49 -13.62 21.73
N GLU A 115 -24.01 -14.77 22.11
CA GLU A 115 -25.32 -14.88 22.76
C GLU A 115 -25.20 -14.82 24.27
N GLN A 116 -26.03 -14.02 24.94
CA GLN A 116 -26.13 -13.88 26.39
C GLN A 116 -24.78 -13.53 27.04
N VAL A 117 -24.07 -12.56 26.46
CA VAL A 117 -22.78 -12.10 26.97
C VAL A 117 -22.90 -10.69 27.56
N GLY A 118 -22.13 -10.43 28.60
CA GLY A 118 -22.00 -9.10 29.18
C GLY A 118 -21.00 -8.24 28.40
N GLU A 119 -20.99 -6.94 28.70
CA GLU A 119 -20.11 -5.95 28.06
C GLU A 119 -18.62 -6.29 28.20
N GLU A 120 -18.21 -6.97 29.26
CA GLU A 120 -16.82 -7.44 29.44
C GLU A 120 -16.36 -8.37 28.29
N VAL A 121 -17.24 -9.28 27.86
CA VAL A 121 -16.96 -10.19 26.75
C VAL A 121 -16.97 -9.44 25.40
N GLU A 122 -17.85 -8.45 25.27
CA GLU A 122 -17.86 -7.56 24.10
C GLU A 122 -16.52 -6.84 23.98
N ILE A 123 -16.03 -6.23 25.09
CA ILE A 123 -14.76 -5.51 25.16
C ILE A 123 -13.57 -6.42 24.84
N ASP A 124 -13.50 -7.59 25.48
CA ASP A 124 -12.39 -8.54 25.27
C ASP A 124 -12.35 -9.03 23.80
N THR A 125 -13.51 -9.35 23.24
CA THR A 125 -13.63 -9.73 21.84
C THR A 125 -13.22 -8.58 20.90
N PHE A 126 -13.68 -7.35 21.16
CA PHE A 126 -13.29 -6.16 20.41
C PHE A 126 -11.77 -5.93 20.43
N ILE A 127 -11.16 -6.02 21.61
CA ILE A 127 -9.70 -5.88 21.77
C ILE A 127 -8.97 -6.98 21.00
N THR A 128 -9.39 -8.22 21.14
CA THR A 128 -8.77 -9.38 20.51
C THR A 128 -8.80 -9.26 18.99
N ILE A 129 -9.95 -8.96 18.40
CA ILE A 129 -10.08 -8.81 16.94
C ILE A 129 -9.19 -7.66 16.43
N ASN A 130 -9.19 -6.53 17.11
CA ASN A 130 -8.45 -5.35 16.66
C ASN A 130 -6.94 -5.42 16.92
N LYS A 131 -6.49 -6.13 17.96
CA LYS A 131 -5.05 -6.31 18.27
C LYS A 131 -4.41 -7.45 17.49
N THR A 132 -5.12 -8.56 17.28
CA THR A 132 -4.56 -9.76 16.68
C THR A 132 -4.66 -9.78 15.16
N SER A 133 -5.49 -8.94 14.57
CA SER A 133 -5.65 -8.80 13.12
C SER A 133 -4.40 -8.16 12.52
N LYS A 134 -3.43 -8.98 12.10
CA LYS A 134 -2.28 -8.50 11.34
C LYS A 134 -2.74 -8.10 9.94
N LYS A 135 -2.68 -6.81 9.62
CA LYS A 135 -2.99 -6.33 8.27
C LYS A 135 -2.03 -6.96 7.26
N VAL A 136 -2.55 -7.32 6.10
CA VAL A 136 -1.72 -7.72 4.96
C VAL A 136 -0.75 -6.58 4.66
N ASP A 137 0.55 -6.88 4.59
CA ASP A 137 1.55 -5.88 4.23
C ASP A 137 1.27 -5.32 2.83
N THR A 138 1.53 -4.03 2.64
CA THR A 138 1.25 -3.35 1.37
C THR A 138 2.07 -3.95 0.22
N SER A 139 3.29 -4.41 0.49
CA SER A 139 4.13 -5.08 -0.52
C SER A 139 3.47 -6.36 -1.00
N LEU A 140 3.02 -7.21 -0.08
CA LEU A 140 2.31 -8.45 -0.43
C LEU A 140 0.99 -8.16 -1.17
N ALA A 141 0.26 -7.10 -0.75
CA ALA A 141 -0.96 -6.69 -1.43
C ALA A 141 -0.71 -6.31 -2.91
N TYR A 142 0.40 -5.63 -3.21
CA TYR A 142 0.80 -5.33 -4.59
C TYR A 142 1.05 -6.61 -5.39
N VAL A 143 1.80 -7.56 -4.85
CA VAL A 143 2.07 -8.84 -5.51
C VAL A 143 0.78 -9.59 -5.83
N LEU A 144 -0.11 -9.69 -4.86
CA LEU A 144 -1.39 -10.41 -5.03
C LEU A 144 -2.29 -9.73 -6.07
N LYS A 145 -2.37 -8.41 -6.06
CA LYS A 145 -3.10 -7.64 -7.08
C LYS A 145 -2.49 -7.83 -8.46
N ASN A 146 -1.17 -7.82 -8.56
CA ASN A 146 -0.48 -8.06 -9.81
C ASN A 146 -0.79 -9.46 -10.39
N LYS A 147 -0.78 -10.51 -9.55
CA LYS A 147 -1.18 -11.87 -9.97
C LYS A 147 -2.62 -11.94 -10.51
N ILE A 148 -3.54 -11.19 -9.90
CA ILE A 148 -4.93 -11.12 -10.37
C ILE A 148 -5.00 -10.45 -11.74
N ASN A 149 -4.20 -9.40 -11.96
CA ASN A 149 -4.10 -8.67 -13.22
C ASN A 149 -3.64 -9.57 -14.36
N TYR A 150 -2.53 -10.25 -14.17
CA TYR A 150 -1.96 -11.15 -15.15
C TYR A 150 -2.94 -12.25 -15.60
N ARG A 151 -3.75 -12.78 -14.64
CA ARG A 151 -4.71 -13.87 -14.94
C ARG A 151 -5.99 -13.41 -15.63
N ARG A 152 -6.41 -12.16 -15.46
CA ARG A 152 -7.73 -11.68 -15.90
C ARG A 152 -7.71 -10.83 -17.15
N ALA A 153 -6.55 -10.39 -17.62
CA ALA A 153 -6.41 -9.42 -18.71
C ALA A 153 -7.37 -8.19 -18.56
N SER A 154 -7.77 -7.89 -17.33
CA SER A 154 -8.80 -6.92 -16.99
C SER A 154 -8.16 -5.60 -16.56
N LYS A 155 -8.64 -4.51 -17.13
CA LYS A 155 -8.10 -3.15 -16.90
C LYS A 155 -8.46 -2.56 -15.51
N ASP A 156 -9.27 -3.26 -14.70
CA ASP A 156 -9.87 -2.67 -13.49
C ASP A 156 -9.51 -3.46 -12.22
N ILE A 157 -8.32 -3.20 -11.66
CA ILE A 157 -7.78 -4.06 -10.59
C ILE A 157 -7.23 -3.28 -9.39
N GLY A 158 -7.67 -2.06 -9.21
CA GLY A 158 -7.36 -1.31 -7.98
C GLY A 158 -5.87 -0.97 -7.78
N ILE A 159 -5.07 -1.00 -8.85
CA ILE A 159 -3.73 -0.39 -8.95
C ILE A 159 -3.61 0.39 -10.25
N SER A 160 -2.87 1.50 -10.22
CA SER A 160 -2.63 2.29 -11.41
C SER A 160 -1.66 1.59 -12.38
N LYS A 161 -1.69 1.96 -13.67
CA LYS A 161 -0.73 1.47 -14.68
C LYS A 161 0.73 1.58 -14.21
N ARG A 162 1.09 2.71 -13.60
CA ARG A 162 2.45 2.97 -13.11
C ARG A 162 2.81 2.06 -11.93
N GLU A 163 1.87 1.78 -11.04
CA GLU A 163 2.09 0.81 -9.96
C GLU A 163 2.26 -0.60 -10.51
N TYR A 164 1.42 -1.00 -11.47
CA TYR A 164 1.54 -2.28 -12.15
C TYR A 164 2.93 -2.47 -12.79
N LEU A 165 3.36 -1.51 -13.61
CA LEU A 165 4.68 -1.53 -14.25
C LEU A 165 5.83 -1.54 -13.24
N SER A 166 5.68 -0.81 -12.13
CA SER A 166 6.68 -0.81 -11.05
C SER A 166 6.79 -2.16 -10.35
N VAL A 167 5.69 -2.90 -10.19
CA VAL A 167 5.71 -4.26 -9.62
C VAL A 167 6.34 -5.25 -10.60
N GLU A 168 5.97 -5.19 -11.89
CA GLU A 168 6.57 -6.03 -12.94
C GLU A 168 8.09 -5.80 -13.04
N LEU A 169 8.51 -4.52 -13.04
CA LEU A 169 9.91 -4.16 -13.00
C LEU A 169 10.62 -4.75 -11.76
N ALA A 170 10.03 -4.61 -10.57
CA ALA A 170 10.60 -5.15 -9.34
C ALA A 170 10.76 -6.68 -9.42
N CYS A 171 9.78 -7.39 -9.98
CA CYS A 171 9.85 -8.83 -10.18
C CYS A 171 11.03 -9.20 -11.10
N ARG A 172 11.21 -8.48 -12.22
CA ARG A 172 12.33 -8.73 -13.15
C ARG A 172 13.69 -8.45 -12.52
N LEU A 173 13.84 -7.28 -11.91
CA LEU A 173 15.11 -6.89 -11.27
C LEU A 173 15.51 -7.81 -10.12
N ASN A 174 14.53 -8.39 -9.42
CA ASN A 174 14.79 -9.26 -8.27
C ASN A 174 14.99 -10.74 -8.62
N SER A 175 14.83 -11.12 -9.90
CA SER A 175 15.03 -12.51 -10.35
C SER A 175 16.50 -12.80 -10.61
N SER A 176 16.93 -14.04 -10.28
CA SER A 176 18.31 -14.52 -10.47
C SER A 176 18.75 -14.64 -11.93
N ASP A 177 17.82 -14.59 -12.89
CA ASP A 177 18.10 -14.70 -14.32
C ASP A 177 18.61 -13.40 -14.96
N ASN A 178 18.58 -12.28 -14.26
CA ASN A 178 19.11 -11.01 -14.74
C ASN A 178 20.62 -10.93 -14.52
N SER A 179 21.37 -11.53 -15.47
CA SER A 179 22.84 -11.61 -15.44
C SER A 179 23.57 -10.31 -15.75
N ILE A 180 22.88 -9.16 -15.91
CA ILE A 180 23.53 -7.96 -16.45
C ILE A 180 24.16 -7.10 -15.37
N ASP A 181 23.62 -7.05 -14.16
CA ASP A 181 24.27 -6.44 -13.00
C ASP A 181 23.53 -6.83 -11.70
N ASP A 182 24.25 -7.33 -10.75
CA ASP A 182 23.83 -7.89 -9.45
C ASP A 182 23.27 -6.84 -8.47
N PHE A 183 22.77 -5.70 -8.97
CA PHE A 183 22.27 -4.63 -8.10
C PHE A 183 21.03 -5.01 -7.33
N TRP A 184 20.04 -5.56 -8.01
CA TRP A 184 18.71 -5.76 -7.49
C TRP A 184 18.35 -7.20 -7.22
N ASN A 185 19.22 -8.16 -7.65
CA ASN A 185 18.99 -9.57 -7.42
C ASN A 185 18.80 -9.85 -5.93
N GLU A 186 17.62 -10.37 -5.54
CA GLU A 186 17.23 -10.64 -4.16
C GLU A 186 17.33 -9.44 -3.18
N LYS A 187 17.25 -8.19 -3.69
CA LYS A 187 17.36 -6.99 -2.87
C LYS A 187 16.01 -6.37 -2.52
N ILE A 188 14.93 -6.78 -3.19
CA ILE A 188 13.58 -6.24 -2.98
C ILE A 188 12.78 -7.20 -2.11
N SER A 189 12.22 -6.72 -1.01
CA SER A 189 11.36 -7.50 -0.12
C SER A 189 9.90 -7.42 -0.58
N PHE A 190 9.32 -8.55 -0.95
CA PHE A 190 7.92 -8.67 -1.38
C PHE A 190 6.94 -8.90 -0.24
N GLU A 191 7.40 -9.24 0.94
CA GLU A 191 6.56 -9.58 2.10
C GLU A 191 6.44 -8.45 3.14
N GLY A 192 7.19 -7.35 2.95
CA GLY A 192 7.17 -6.23 3.88
C GLY A 192 8.50 -5.49 3.97
N SER A 193 8.75 -4.87 5.11
CA SER A 193 10.02 -4.18 5.34
C SER A 193 11.18 -5.18 5.45
N PRO A 194 12.34 -4.90 4.82
CA PRO A 194 13.50 -5.77 4.91
C PRO A 194 13.94 -6.00 6.36
N VAL A 195 14.27 -7.24 6.69
CA VAL A 195 14.86 -7.59 8.00
C VAL A 195 16.36 -7.26 7.97
N LYS A 196 16.91 -6.75 9.08
CA LYS A 196 18.32 -6.30 9.17
C LYS A 196 19.35 -7.35 8.73
N GLN A 197 19.05 -8.62 8.93
CA GLN A 197 19.97 -9.74 8.61
C GLN A 197 19.72 -10.36 7.22
N SER A 198 18.76 -9.85 6.45
CA SER A 198 18.47 -10.34 5.09
C SER A 198 19.32 -9.65 4.03
N SER A 199 19.44 -10.29 2.86
CA SER A 199 20.03 -9.68 1.66
C SER A 199 19.20 -8.52 1.10
N GLN A 200 17.94 -8.41 1.52
CA GLN A 200 16.99 -7.41 1.05
C GLN A 200 17.30 -6.02 1.60
N LEU A 201 17.18 -5.00 0.75
CA LEU A 201 17.54 -3.62 1.07
C LEU A 201 16.34 -2.67 1.03
N ILE A 202 15.33 -2.95 0.21
CA ILE A 202 14.14 -2.10 0.02
C ILE A 202 12.87 -2.95 0.03
N SER A 203 11.78 -2.42 0.58
CA SER A 203 10.47 -3.06 0.43
C SER A 203 9.86 -2.74 -0.93
N LEU A 204 9.08 -3.69 -1.49
CA LEU A 204 8.34 -3.46 -2.73
C LEU A 204 7.46 -2.21 -2.65
N ASN A 205 6.83 -1.96 -1.51
CA ASN A 205 6.01 -0.76 -1.30
C ASN A 205 6.83 0.54 -1.49
N ALA A 206 8.02 0.63 -0.92
CA ALA A 206 8.89 1.81 -1.08
C ALA A 206 9.39 1.94 -2.53
N PHE A 207 9.76 0.80 -3.15
CA PHE A 207 10.16 0.73 -4.55
C PHE A 207 9.04 1.27 -5.47
N VAL A 208 7.83 0.71 -5.36
CA VAL A 208 6.66 1.11 -6.18
C VAL A 208 6.31 2.58 -6.00
N LYS A 209 6.26 3.08 -4.76
CA LYS A 209 5.98 4.50 -4.50
C LYS A 209 6.97 5.43 -5.17
N SER A 210 8.25 5.11 -5.11
CA SER A 210 9.31 5.91 -5.72
C SER A 210 9.27 5.85 -7.24
N MET A 211 9.18 4.65 -7.82
CA MET A 211 9.09 4.44 -9.26
C MET A 211 7.87 5.10 -9.88
N ARG A 212 6.70 5.02 -9.25
CA ARG A 212 5.48 5.67 -9.75
C ARG A 212 5.68 7.15 -10.05
N ASN A 213 6.42 7.87 -9.22
CA ASN A 213 6.71 9.28 -9.41
C ASN A 213 7.68 9.51 -10.58
N LEU A 214 8.73 8.71 -10.68
CA LEU A 214 9.69 8.78 -11.78
C LEU A 214 9.00 8.45 -13.11
N LEU A 215 8.26 7.33 -13.18
CA LEU A 215 7.52 6.93 -14.39
C LEU A 215 6.55 8.03 -14.86
N GLY A 216 5.87 8.70 -13.92
CA GLY A 216 4.99 9.81 -14.26
C GLY A 216 5.73 11.01 -14.86
N CYS A 217 6.96 11.26 -14.46
CA CYS A 217 7.79 12.29 -15.02
C CYS A 217 8.36 11.90 -16.40
N LEU A 218 8.84 10.68 -16.54
CA LEU A 218 9.34 10.14 -17.81
C LEU A 218 8.25 10.13 -18.89
N GLU A 219 7.01 9.78 -18.52
CA GLU A 219 5.85 9.83 -19.43
C GLU A 219 5.51 11.27 -19.83
N LYS A 220 5.52 12.22 -18.86
CA LYS A 220 5.22 13.63 -19.10
C LYS A 220 6.16 14.26 -20.12
N TYR A 221 7.44 13.90 -20.08
CA TYR A 221 8.48 14.43 -21.00
C TYR A 221 8.73 13.51 -22.20
N GLU A 222 7.79 12.63 -22.50
CA GLU A 222 7.78 11.73 -23.67
C GLU A 222 9.03 10.83 -23.79
N ILE A 223 9.76 10.62 -22.68
CA ILE A 223 10.94 9.73 -22.65
C ILE A 223 10.50 8.29 -22.83
N ILE A 224 9.37 7.90 -22.20
CA ILE A 224 8.75 6.58 -22.36
C ILE A 224 7.25 6.70 -22.59
N ARG A 225 6.68 5.70 -23.28
CA ARG A 225 5.23 5.50 -23.37
C ARG A 225 4.82 4.43 -22.38
N LEU A 226 3.81 4.72 -21.55
CA LEU A 226 3.26 3.79 -20.56
C LEU A 226 1.91 3.20 -21.03
N ASP A 227 1.74 2.99 -22.32
CA ASP A 227 0.57 2.37 -22.94
C ASP A 227 0.97 1.11 -23.70
N TRP A 228 0.15 0.09 -23.57
CA TRP A 228 0.32 -1.18 -24.28
C TRP A 228 -1.06 -1.75 -24.64
N LYS A 229 -1.12 -2.47 -25.76
CA LYS A 229 -2.34 -3.14 -26.26
C LYS A 229 -2.30 -4.62 -26.01
N ASP A 230 -1.11 -5.21 -26.04
CA ASP A 230 -0.86 -6.63 -25.91
C ASP A 230 0.35 -6.92 -25.00
N SER A 231 0.69 -8.19 -24.86
CA SER A 231 1.79 -8.65 -24.01
C SER A 231 3.16 -8.26 -24.54
N ASP A 232 3.32 -8.11 -25.85
CA ASP A 232 4.60 -7.79 -26.47
C ASP A 232 4.93 -6.31 -26.26
N GLU A 233 3.97 -5.43 -26.52
CA GLU A 233 4.09 -3.99 -26.18
C GLU A 233 4.32 -3.77 -24.67
N LEU A 234 3.66 -4.54 -23.81
CA LEU A 234 3.92 -4.51 -22.38
C LEU A 234 5.36 -4.89 -22.05
N ASN A 235 5.87 -5.97 -22.64
CA ASN A 235 7.23 -6.42 -22.44
C ASN A 235 8.26 -5.39 -22.90
N GLU A 236 8.03 -4.73 -24.04
CA GLU A 236 8.86 -3.63 -24.54
C GLU A 236 8.87 -2.46 -23.56
N CYS A 237 7.69 -2.07 -23.06
CA CYS A 237 7.57 -1.01 -22.08
C CYS A 237 8.36 -1.32 -20.80
N ILE A 238 8.22 -2.54 -20.25
CA ILE A 238 8.95 -2.94 -19.03
C ILE A 238 10.46 -3.00 -19.31
N LYS A 239 10.89 -3.50 -20.48
CA LYS A 239 12.30 -3.53 -20.87
C LYS A 239 12.92 -2.13 -20.98
N ALA A 240 12.18 -1.16 -21.51
CA ALA A 240 12.63 0.23 -21.56
C ALA A 240 12.83 0.82 -20.15
N ILE A 241 11.87 0.56 -19.22
CA ILE A 241 11.98 1.00 -17.82
C ILE A 241 13.14 0.30 -17.12
N GLU A 242 13.35 -0.98 -17.38
CA GLU A 242 14.47 -1.78 -16.84
C GLU A 242 15.82 -1.22 -17.31
N THR A 243 15.96 -0.92 -18.60
CA THR A 243 17.15 -0.30 -19.18
C THR A 243 17.47 1.03 -18.51
N ILE A 244 16.46 1.91 -18.36
CA ILE A 244 16.61 3.20 -17.68
C ILE A 244 17.06 2.98 -16.22
N THR A 245 16.41 2.08 -15.50
CA THR A 245 16.70 1.82 -14.07
C THR A 245 18.12 1.31 -13.91
N ASN A 246 18.53 0.32 -14.70
CA ASN A 246 19.88 -0.24 -14.64
C ASN A 246 20.95 0.81 -15.01
N SER A 247 20.72 1.60 -16.05
CA SER A 247 21.65 2.67 -16.45
C SER A 247 21.79 3.75 -15.36
N VAL A 248 20.71 4.19 -14.77
CA VAL A 248 20.74 5.12 -13.62
C VAL A 248 21.57 4.54 -12.47
N TRP A 249 21.35 3.28 -12.12
CA TRP A 249 22.04 2.65 -11.00
C TRP A 249 23.52 2.35 -11.33
N ASN A 250 23.87 2.15 -12.58
CA ASN A 250 25.26 2.11 -13.04
C ASN A 250 25.93 3.47 -12.79
N GLU A 251 25.31 4.59 -13.11
CA GLU A 251 25.88 5.92 -12.83
C GLU A 251 25.96 6.20 -11.33
N VAL A 252 25.00 5.73 -10.53
CA VAL A 252 25.08 5.80 -9.04
C VAL A 252 26.28 5.02 -8.53
N ARG A 253 26.53 3.80 -9.04
CA ARG A 253 27.72 2.99 -8.70
C ARG A 253 29.00 3.69 -9.13
N ASN A 254 29.04 4.24 -10.33
CA ASN A 254 30.22 4.96 -10.85
C ASN A 254 30.55 6.19 -9.97
N LYS A 255 29.51 6.83 -9.42
CA LYS A 255 29.67 8.00 -8.54
C LYS A 255 30.19 7.63 -7.13
N TRP A 256 29.69 6.55 -6.55
CA TRP A 256 30.04 6.11 -5.19
C TRP A 256 30.44 4.62 -5.17
N PRO A 257 31.52 4.23 -5.85
CA PRO A 257 31.89 2.82 -6.00
C PRO A 257 32.17 2.13 -4.68
N GLU A 258 32.62 2.86 -3.66
CA GLU A 258 32.94 2.32 -2.33
C GLU A 258 31.71 1.75 -1.60
N LEU A 259 30.49 2.17 -1.99
CA LEU A 259 29.25 1.67 -1.40
C LEU A 259 28.84 0.31 -2.00
N PHE A 260 29.35 -0.03 -3.20
CA PHE A 260 28.90 -1.20 -3.97
C PHE A 260 29.90 -2.37 -3.95
N ASN A 261 30.79 -2.38 -2.97
CA ASN A 261 31.60 -3.57 -2.69
C ASN A 261 30.78 -4.67 -2.00
N SER A 262 31.40 -5.76 -1.58
CA SER A 262 30.74 -6.93 -0.99
C SER A 262 29.97 -6.68 0.32
N ASP A 263 30.16 -5.54 0.96
CA ASP A 263 29.50 -5.20 2.23
C ASP A 263 28.11 -4.60 2.00
N LEU A 264 27.08 -5.39 2.20
CA LEU A 264 25.68 -4.98 2.05
C LEU A 264 25.27 -3.87 3.04
N GLU A 265 25.90 -3.79 4.22
CA GLU A 265 25.57 -2.74 5.20
C GLU A 265 25.86 -1.35 4.63
N LYS A 266 26.90 -1.18 3.83
CA LYS A 266 27.21 0.10 3.15
C LYS A 266 26.14 0.49 2.12
N ARG A 267 25.43 -0.48 1.54
CA ARG A 267 24.37 -0.24 0.57
C ARG A 267 23.02 0.11 1.19
N ARG A 268 22.79 -0.19 2.49
CA ARG A 268 21.47 -0.08 3.12
C ARG A 268 20.83 1.29 3.02
N ILE A 269 21.62 2.37 3.04
CA ILE A 269 21.07 3.72 2.92
C ILE A 269 20.83 4.08 1.46
N ILE A 270 21.85 3.93 0.60
CA ILE A 270 21.76 4.36 -0.80
C ILE A 270 20.80 3.49 -1.63
N GLN A 271 20.85 2.17 -1.45
CA GLN A 271 20.00 1.22 -2.17
C GLN A 271 18.71 0.87 -1.42
N GLY A 272 18.56 1.34 -0.18
CA GLY A 272 17.33 1.26 0.59
C GLY A 272 16.30 2.32 0.19
N SER A 273 15.21 2.41 0.95
CA SER A 273 14.13 3.37 0.67
C SER A 273 14.60 4.83 0.63
N ILE A 274 15.59 5.17 1.45
CA ILE A 274 16.14 6.54 1.53
C ILE A 274 16.79 6.93 0.21
N GLY A 275 17.81 6.21 -0.21
CA GLY A 275 18.58 6.56 -1.41
C GLY A 275 17.77 6.34 -2.68
N PHE A 276 17.05 5.21 -2.80
CA PHE A 276 16.22 4.95 -3.97
C PHE A 276 15.18 6.06 -4.20
N SER A 277 14.50 6.49 -3.13
CA SER A 277 13.49 7.56 -3.26
C SER A 277 14.12 8.92 -3.50
N SER A 278 15.26 9.22 -2.89
CA SER A 278 15.95 10.50 -3.06
C SER A 278 16.57 10.64 -4.44
N ILE A 279 17.19 9.59 -4.98
CA ILE A 279 17.77 9.58 -6.34
C ILE A 279 16.67 9.74 -7.38
N ASN A 280 15.60 8.97 -7.31
CA ASN A 280 14.48 9.12 -8.25
C ASN A 280 13.86 10.52 -8.15
N ARG A 281 13.80 11.12 -6.97
CA ARG A 281 13.29 12.49 -6.78
C ARG A 281 14.26 13.54 -7.33
N PHE A 282 15.55 13.33 -7.17
CA PHE A 282 16.58 14.15 -7.82
C PHE A 282 16.41 14.14 -9.34
N LEU A 283 16.25 12.98 -9.97
CA LEU A 283 16.00 12.85 -11.40
C LEU A 283 14.72 13.57 -11.84
N VAL A 284 13.63 13.40 -11.08
CA VAL A 284 12.36 14.10 -11.34
C VAL A 284 12.53 15.62 -11.28
N ASN A 285 13.26 16.14 -10.29
CA ASN A 285 13.49 17.57 -10.14
C ASN A 285 14.40 18.11 -11.24
N SER A 286 15.44 17.37 -11.63
CA SER A 286 16.35 17.73 -12.72
C SER A 286 15.61 17.76 -14.08
N LEU A 287 14.74 16.77 -14.35
CA LEU A 287 13.90 16.78 -15.54
C LEU A 287 12.95 17.98 -15.57
N LYS A 288 12.32 18.31 -14.44
CA LYS A 288 11.45 19.49 -14.33
C LYS A 288 12.18 20.80 -14.55
N LYS A 289 13.47 20.88 -14.15
CA LYS A 289 14.31 22.07 -14.37
C LYS A 289 14.67 22.24 -15.83
N LEU A 290 14.88 21.14 -16.58
CA LEU A 290 15.09 21.17 -18.04
C LEU A 290 13.81 21.48 -18.82
N ASP A 291 12.67 20.98 -18.36
CA ASP A 291 11.32 21.15 -18.93
C ASP A 291 11.26 20.89 -20.46
N THR A 292 11.93 19.84 -20.92
CA THR A 292 12.08 19.53 -22.36
C THR A 292 11.85 18.05 -22.62
N ASN A 293 11.10 17.72 -23.67
CA ASN A 293 10.93 16.36 -24.17
C ASN A 293 12.25 15.85 -24.74
N MET A 294 12.55 14.56 -24.53
CA MET A 294 13.80 13.95 -25.00
C MET A 294 13.68 12.44 -25.21
N SER A 295 14.58 11.89 -26.01
CA SER A 295 14.69 10.43 -26.17
C SER A 295 15.26 9.74 -24.91
N ILE A 296 15.13 8.42 -24.82
CA ILE A 296 15.75 7.62 -23.74
C ILE A 296 17.26 7.85 -23.71
N ASP A 297 17.93 7.79 -24.86
CA ASP A 297 19.39 7.95 -24.95
C ASP A 297 19.82 9.33 -24.44
N THR A 298 19.14 10.39 -24.88
CA THR A 298 19.40 11.75 -24.41
C THR A 298 19.19 11.87 -22.91
N PHE A 299 18.16 11.23 -22.37
CA PHE A 299 17.91 11.21 -20.93
C PHE A 299 19.04 10.50 -20.18
N LEU A 300 19.50 9.37 -20.66
CA LEU A 300 20.60 8.63 -20.04
C LEU A 300 21.93 9.40 -20.07
N ASP A 301 22.22 10.10 -21.16
CA ASP A 301 23.37 11.02 -21.23
C ASP A 301 23.24 12.15 -20.20
N GLN A 302 22.06 12.71 -20.03
CA GLN A 302 21.82 13.73 -19.00
C GLN A 302 21.98 13.18 -17.59
N VAL A 303 21.51 11.95 -17.31
CA VAL A 303 21.71 11.28 -16.01
C VAL A 303 23.20 11.14 -15.71
N ALA A 304 24.01 10.73 -16.68
CA ALA A 304 25.46 10.62 -16.51
C ALA A 304 26.10 12.00 -16.20
N ILE A 305 25.68 13.07 -16.88
CA ILE A 305 26.15 14.42 -16.60
C ILE A 305 25.75 14.85 -15.18
N TRP A 306 24.48 14.70 -14.80
CA TRP A 306 24.01 15.07 -13.46
C TRP A 306 24.72 14.30 -12.36
N MET A 307 24.88 12.97 -12.50
CA MET A 307 25.58 12.17 -11.48
C MET A 307 27.03 12.57 -11.31
N ARG A 308 27.75 12.90 -12.39
CA ARG A 308 29.13 13.37 -12.32
C ARG A 308 29.24 14.74 -11.63
N SER A 309 28.29 15.64 -11.85
CA SER A 309 28.33 17.00 -11.27
C SER A 309 28.07 17.02 -9.76
N ILE A 310 27.39 16.02 -9.18
CA ILE A 310 27.09 15.99 -7.75
C ILE A 310 28.38 15.96 -6.91
N GLN A 311 28.59 16.99 -6.07
CA GLN A 311 29.72 17.08 -5.14
C GLN A 311 29.34 16.54 -3.74
N CYS A 312 28.81 15.31 -3.67
CA CYS A 312 28.35 14.70 -2.43
C CYS A 312 29.29 13.58 -2.00
N PRO A 313 29.94 13.66 -0.82
CA PRO A 313 30.91 12.67 -0.40
C PRO A 313 30.24 11.35 0.02
N VAL A 314 30.96 10.24 -0.13
CA VAL A 314 30.46 8.89 0.12
C VAL A 314 29.95 8.67 1.56
N TYR A 315 30.58 9.30 2.54
CA TYR A 315 30.26 9.07 3.96
C TYR A 315 28.84 9.49 4.35
N VAL A 316 28.18 10.40 3.61
CA VAL A 316 26.81 10.81 3.91
C VAL A 316 25.80 9.67 3.71
N TRP A 317 26.14 8.70 2.83
CA TRP A 317 25.35 7.52 2.53
C TRP A 317 25.63 6.32 3.45
N LEU A 318 26.64 6.40 4.31
CA LEU A 318 26.94 5.29 5.21
C LEU A 318 25.91 5.21 6.36
N PRO A 319 25.73 4.04 6.99
CA PRO A 319 24.97 3.93 8.23
C PRO A 319 25.50 4.91 9.29
N GLY A 320 24.61 5.73 9.86
CA GLY A 320 25.00 6.82 10.76
C GLY A 320 25.47 8.11 10.08
N GLY A 321 25.62 8.11 8.75
CA GLY A 321 25.90 9.32 7.97
C GLY A 321 24.72 10.30 7.92
N ALA A 322 24.94 11.48 7.36
CA ALA A 322 23.97 12.58 7.38
C ALA A 322 22.59 12.19 6.77
N PHE A 323 22.58 11.36 5.73
CA PHE A 323 21.37 10.96 5.05
C PHE A 323 20.59 9.83 5.75
N SER A 324 21.24 9.07 6.62
CA SER A 324 20.61 7.94 7.33
C SER A 324 19.43 8.34 8.24
N LYS A 325 19.33 9.59 8.66
CA LYS A 325 18.28 10.13 9.51
C LYS A 325 16.98 10.49 8.77
N TYR A 326 17.01 10.57 7.44
CA TYR A 326 15.89 11.01 6.63
C TYR A 326 15.07 9.81 6.10
N SER A 327 14.10 9.34 6.87
CA SER A 327 13.26 8.18 6.54
C SER A 327 11.83 8.51 6.08
N SER A 328 11.54 9.79 5.79
CA SER A 328 10.22 10.26 5.39
C SER A 328 10.23 10.88 3.98
N GLU A 329 9.06 11.05 3.38
CA GLU A 329 8.90 11.74 2.08
C GLU A 329 9.52 13.17 2.08
N ALA A 330 9.36 13.90 3.18
CA ALA A 330 10.00 15.21 3.35
C ALA A 330 11.54 15.07 3.39
N GLY A 331 12.05 14.07 4.10
CA GLY A 331 13.47 13.78 4.17
C GLY A 331 14.08 13.41 2.81
N PHE A 332 13.39 12.62 1.99
CA PHE A 332 13.84 12.29 0.63
C PHE A 332 13.91 13.54 -0.27
N SER A 333 13.00 14.51 -0.07
CA SER A 333 13.04 15.79 -0.78
C SER A 333 14.25 16.64 -0.37
N ILE A 334 14.61 16.64 0.91
CA ILE A 334 15.78 17.35 1.43
C ILE A 334 17.06 16.79 0.79
N ILE A 335 17.22 15.45 0.80
CA ILE A 335 18.40 14.81 0.17
C ILE A 335 18.46 15.13 -1.32
N ALA A 336 17.33 15.03 -2.04
CA ALA A 336 17.28 15.34 -3.47
C ALA A 336 17.67 16.80 -3.74
N GLN A 337 17.26 17.73 -2.89
CA GLN A 337 17.63 19.14 -3.01
C GLN A 337 19.13 19.35 -2.72
N GLU A 338 19.67 18.72 -1.66
CA GLU A 338 21.11 18.77 -1.36
C GLU A 338 21.96 18.23 -2.53
N MET A 339 21.48 17.18 -3.23
CA MET A 339 22.13 16.66 -4.44
C MET A 339 22.07 17.67 -5.59
N MET A 340 20.97 18.38 -5.78
CA MET A 340 20.85 19.42 -6.80
C MET A 340 21.76 20.61 -6.50
N ASP A 341 21.76 21.11 -5.26
CA ASP A 341 22.62 22.23 -4.83
C ASP A 341 24.10 21.89 -4.94
N ALA A 342 24.44 20.61 -4.78
CA ALA A 342 25.80 20.11 -4.94
C ALA A 342 26.21 19.88 -6.40
N ALA A 343 25.25 19.84 -7.32
CA ALA A 343 25.49 19.72 -8.77
C ALA A 343 25.60 21.10 -9.45
N ASP A 344 25.00 22.13 -8.88
CA ASP A 344 25.01 23.51 -9.41
C ASP A 344 26.25 24.30 -8.99
N LYS A 345 27.17 23.74 -8.17
CA LYS A 345 28.46 24.32 -7.75
C LYS A 345 29.60 23.91 -8.65
#